data_063a7b177250b019c16872d3059f89fa
#
_entry.id   063a7b177250b019c16872d3059f89fa
#
_cell.length_a   1.000
_cell.length_b   1.000
_cell.length_c   1.000
_cell.angle_alpha   90.00
_cell.angle_beta   90.00
_cell.angle_gamma   90.00
#
_symmetry.space_group_name_H-M   'P 1'
#
loop_
_entity.id
_entity.type
_entity.pdbx_description
1 polymer ?
#
loop_
_entity_poly.entity_id
_entity_poly.type
_entity_poly.pdbx_seq_one_letter_code
_entity_poly.pdbx_strand_id
1 'polypeptide(L)'
;MVADDTVFVTGASQGLGREIAIAFADAGANVALAARSDGIDETAALIDAPDRTLAVETDVTDSDSVADAIDETVATFGGLDCLVNNAGIAGPTAPIEETEDGEWLETLDVNVVGIARTTSEAAPHLRDGADGSIINISSIGGKRPYANRTPYAASKMGVIGLTRALAAEFGDDGVTVNAICPGPVEGDRIRNVFEKQAEAAGVPVEAVEGEVLETLMIDELVPPEEVAELAVHLADSDSRHVTGQDINVSSGGAWY
;
A
#
# COMPACT_ATOMS: atom_id res chain seq x y z
N MET A 1 14.67 -14.79 4.16
CA MET A 1 13.84 -14.44 5.35
C MET A 1 14.09 -12.99 5.69
N VAL A 2 13.05 -12.22 5.94
CA VAL A 2 13.11 -10.76 6.25
C VAL A 2 13.53 -10.44 7.70
N ALA A 3 13.98 -11.44 8.45
CA ALA A 3 14.46 -11.24 9.82
C ALA A 3 15.69 -10.34 9.82
N ASP A 4 15.65 -9.32 10.68
CA ASP A 4 16.65 -8.26 10.83
C ASP A 4 16.68 -7.22 9.67
N ASP A 5 15.90 -7.39 8.59
CA ASP A 5 15.73 -6.37 7.56
C ASP A 5 15.03 -5.13 8.13
N THR A 6 15.30 -3.96 7.57
CA THR A 6 14.61 -2.71 7.90
C THR A 6 13.54 -2.41 6.86
N VAL A 7 12.30 -2.26 7.32
CA VAL A 7 11.12 -2.04 6.48
C VAL A 7 10.47 -0.71 6.80
N PHE A 8 10.24 0.13 5.79
CA PHE A 8 9.51 1.39 5.91
C PHE A 8 8.10 1.24 5.32
N VAL A 9 7.06 1.39 6.15
CA VAL A 9 5.66 1.19 5.74
C VAL A 9 4.91 2.50 5.79
N THR A 10 4.46 3.01 4.63
CA THR A 10 3.64 4.22 4.57
C THR A 10 2.16 3.93 4.84
N GLY A 11 1.48 4.85 5.54
CA GLY A 11 0.08 4.66 5.91
C GLY A 11 -0.13 3.56 6.96
N ALA A 12 0.85 3.36 7.84
CA ALA A 12 0.87 2.30 8.86
C ALA A 12 -0.02 2.56 10.09
N SER A 13 -0.75 3.67 10.14
CA SER A 13 -1.55 4.04 11.32
C SER A 13 -2.82 3.20 11.52
N GLN A 14 -3.33 2.55 10.47
CA GLN A 14 -4.59 1.78 10.52
C GLN A 14 -4.75 0.84 9.32
N GLY A 15 -5.74 -0.04 9.39
CA GLY A 15 -6.18 -0.90 8.29
C GLY A 15 -5.04 -1.73 7.69
N LEU A 16 -5.00 -1.84 6.36
CA LEU A 16 -4.04 -2.70 5.68
C LEU A 16 -2.57 -2.35 5.99
N GLY A 17 -2.23 -1.05 6.10
CA GLY A 17 -0.86 -0.65 6.43
C GLY A 17 -0.43 -1.07 7.83
N ARG A 18 -1.35 -1.06 8.79
CA ARG A 18 -1.13 -1.60 10.15
C ARG A 18 -0.85 -3.09 10.10
N GLU A 19 -1.70 -3.86 9.41
CA GLU A 19 -1.53 -5.31 9.30
C GLU A 19 -0.23 -5.71 8.58
N ILE A 20 0.14 -4.98 7.52
CA ILE A 20 1.44 -5.17 6.86
C ILE A 20 2.59 -4.93 7.84
N ALA A 21 2.55 -3.84 8.60
CA ALA A 21 3.60 -3.52 9.57
C ALA A 21 3.72 -4.58 10.67
N ILE A 22 2.59 -5.07 11.19
CA ILE A 22 2.56 -6.16 12.18
C ILE A 22 3.15 -7.45 11.59
N ALA A 23 2.76 -7.82 10.37
CA ALA A 23 3.27 -9.04 9.73
C ALA A 23 4.79 -9.01 9.52
N PHE A 24 5.37 -7.85 9.14
CA PHE A 24 6.82 -7.71 9.05
C PHE A 24 7.50 -7.80 10.41
N ALA A 25 6.93 -7.18 11.44
CA ALA A 25 7.45 -7.27 12.80
C ALA A 25 7.42 -8.72 13.33
N ASP A 26 6.33 -9.44 13.10
CA ASP A 26 6.18 -10.86 13.45
C ASP A 26 7.18 -11.75 12.70
N ALA A 27 7.57 -11.35 11.48
CA ALA A 27 8.64 -12.00 10.71
C ALA A 27 10.05 -11.65 11.20
N GLY A 28 10.19 -10.76 12.20
CA GLY A 28 11.45 -10.38 12.84
C GLY A 28 12.15 -9.18 12.22
N ALA A 29 11.49 -8.42 11.36
CA ALA A 29 12.03 -7.19 10.78
C ALA A 29 12.05 -6.03 11.78
N ASN A 30 12.89 -5.03 11.50
CA ASN A 30 12.77 -3.70 12.08
C ASN A 30 11.76 -2.91 11.24
N VAL A 31 10.78 -2.26 11.87
CA VAL A 31 9.67 -1.63 11.14
C VAL A 31 9.54 -0.15 11.49
N ALA A 32 9.67 0.70 10.49
CA ALA A 32 9.32 2.11 10.57
C ALA A 32 7.87 2.31 10.13
N LEU A 33 7.04 2.81 11.05
CA LEU A 33 5.61 3.07 10.88
C LEU A 33 5.44 4.53 10.47
N ALA A 34 5.16 4.79 9.20
CA ALA A 34 5.07 6.13 8.65
C ALA A 34 3.62 6.53 8.36
N ALA A 35 3.11 7.57 9.00
CA ALA A 35 1.82 8.20 8.69
C ALA A 35 1.70 9.58 9.34
N ARG A 36 0.66 10.34 8.95
CA ARG A 36 0.37 11.69 9.47
C ARG A 36 -0.34 11.72 10.82
N SER A 37 -0.84 10.59 11.30
CA SER A 37 -1.71 10.54 12.48
C SER A 37 -1.09 9.74 13.62
N ASP A 38 -1.47 10.08 14.84
CA ASP A 38 -1.06 9.42 16.10
C ASP A 38 -1.42 7.91 16.13
N GLY A 39 -2.19 7.40 15.17
CA GLY A 39 -2.47 5.97 15.02
C GLY A 39 -1.23 5.11 14.76
N ILE A 40 -0.06 5.71 14.42
CA ILE A 40 1.21 4.98 14.37
C ILE A 40 1.65 4.53 15.75
N ASP A 41 1.42 5.32 16.80
CA ASP A 41 1.70 4.95 18.18
C ASP A 41 0.81 3.78 18.65
N GLU A 42 -0.46 3.78 18.22
CA GLU A 42 -1.36 2.65 18.47
C GLU A 42 -0.85 1.38 17.78
N THR A 43 -0.39 1.51 16.53
CA THR A 43 0.20 0.38 15.79
C THR A 43 1.47 -0.11 16.46
N ALA A 44 2.36 0.81 16.87
CA ALA A 44 3.58 0.46 17.61
C ALA A 44 3.28 -0.28 18.92
N ALA A 45 2.23 0.12 19.62
CA ALA A 45 1.80 -0.55 20.86
C ALA A 45 1.23 -1.97 20.65
N LEU A 46 0.77 -2.29 19.43
CA LEU A 46 0.33 -3.65 19.07
C LEU A 46 1.51 -4.58 18.72
N ILE A 47 2.64 -4.01 18.31
CA ILE A 47 3.87 -4.76 17.99
C ILE A 47 4.65 -5.00 19.29
N ASP A 48 4.78 -6.27 19.70
CA ASP A 48 5.53 -6.67 20.91
C ASP A 48 7.05 -6.69 20.67
N ALA A 49 7.57 -5.64 20.04
CA ALA A 49 8.98 -5.47 19.72
C ALA A 49 9.40 -3.99 19.70
N PRO A 50 9.39 -3.29 20.87
CA PRO A 50 9.64 -1.85 20.90
C PRO A 50 11.05 -1.44 20.42
N ASP A 51 12.06 -2.31 20.58
CA ASP A 51 13.43 -2.06 20.11
C ASP A 51 13.58 -2.21 18.58
N ARG A 52 12.57 -2.75 17.91
CA ARG A 52 12.50 -2.98 16.46
C ARG A 52 11.40 -2.15 15.78
N THR A 53 10.78 -1.22 16.50
CA THR A 53 9.65 -0.43 15.99
C THR A 53 9.94 1.05 16.14
N LEU A 54 9.84 1.80 15.05
CA LEU A 54 9.96 3.25 15.00
C LEU A 54 8.65 3.86 14.49
N ALA A 55 8.00 4.70 15.28
CA ALA A 55 6.87 5.52 14.82
C ALA A 55 7.40 6.86 14.32
N VAL A 56 7.16 7.21 13.06
CA VAL A 56 7.65 8.45 12.44
C VAL A 56 6.52 9.17 11.70
N GLU A 57 6.27 10.43 12.08
CA GLU A 57 5.28 11.26 11.41
C GLU A 57 5.71 11.55 9.98
N THR A 58 4.85 11.24 8.99
CA THR A 58 5.21 11.36 7.58
C THR A 58 4.01 11.75 6.75
N ASP A 59 4.12 12.85 6.00
CA ASP A 59 3.20 13.20 4.93
C ASP A 59 3.83 12.88 3.56
N VAL A 60 3.31 11.88 2.87
CA VAL A 60 3.81 11.47 1.54
C VAL A 60 3.59 12.53 0.45
N THR A 61 2.84 13.60 0.74
CA THR A 61 2.67 14.74 -0.17
C THR A 61 3.72 15.84 0.04
N ASP A 62 4.54 15.73 1.09
CA ASP A 62 5.62 16.64 1.43
C ASP A 62 6.98 15.94 1.31
N SER A 63 7.83 16.43 0.41
CA SER A 63 9.15 15.83 0.15
C SER A 63 10.10 15.96 1.32
N ASP A 64 10.05 17.08 2.06
CA ASP A 64 10.91 17.28 3.23
C ASP A 64 10.50 16.32 4.37
N SER A 65 9.19 16.14 4.58
CA SER A 65 8.66 15.17 5.56
C SER A 65 9.07 13.73 5.22
N VAL A 66 9.06 13.36 3.94
CA VAL A 66 9.49 12.03 3.50
C VAL A 66 11.00 11.84 3.71
N ALA A 67 11.82 12.83 3.34
CA ALA A 67 13.26 12.77 3.51
C ALA A 67 13.65 12.61 4.98
N ASP A 68 13.09 13.46 5.86
CA ASP A 68 13.34 13.41 7.30
C ASP A 68 12.97 12.03 7.89
N ALA A 69 11.85 11.44 7.47
CA ALA A 69 11.38 10.14 7.95
C ALA A 69 12.28 8.97 7.50
N ILE A 70 12.75 8.99 6.26
CA ILE A 70 13.71 7.99 5.76
C ILE A 70 15.05 8.13 6.48
N ASP A 71 15.57 9.35 6.64
CA ASP A 71 16.82 9.62 7.34
C ASP A 71 16.75 9.14 8.81
N GLU A 72 15.65 9.40 9.51
CA GLU A 72 15.44 8.92 10.89
C GLU A 72 15.40 7.40 10.95
N THR A 73 14.76 6.74 9.99
CA THR A 73 14.70 5.27 9.88
C THR A 73 16.09 4.68 9.70
N VAL A 74 16.87 5.21 8.76
CA VAL A 74 18.24 4.76 8.48
C VAL A 74 19.16 5.04 9.66
N ALA A 75 19.03 6.20 10.32
CA ALA A 75 19.81 6.52 11.51
C ALA A 75 19.50 5.58 12.69
N THR A 76 18.26 5.13 12.81
CA THR A 76 17.80 4.25 13.90
C THR A 76 18.22 2.80 13.68
N PHE A 77 18.04 2.26 12.48
CA PHE A 77 18.21 0.84 12.20
C PHE A 77 19.48 0.51 11.38
N GLY A 78 20.15 1.53 10.82
CA GLY A 78 21.42 1.36 10.12
C GLY A 78 21.31 1.13 8.61
N GLY A 79 20.10 1.02 8.04
CA GLY A 79 19.85 0.82 6.63
C GLY A 79 18.36 0.78 6.30
N LEU A 80 18.04 0.50 5.04
CA LEU A 80 16.68 0.29 4.56
C LEU A 80 16.69 -0.81 3.50
N ASP A 81 15.97 -1.90 3.73
CA ASP A 81 15.93 -3.09 2.87
C ASP A 81 14.59 -3.22 2.11
N CYS A 82 13.50 -2.75 2.71
CA CYS A 82 12.19 -2.81 2.08
C CYS A 82 11.40 -1.52 2.23
N LEU A 83 10.80 -1.05 1.13
CA LEU A 83 9.85 0.05 1.10
C LEU A 83 8.46 -0.46 0.75
N VAL A 84 7.49 -0.28 1.66
CA VAL A 84 6.07 -0.58 1.39
C VAL A 84 5.28 0.72 1.21
N ASN A 85 4.93 1.02 -0.02
CA ASN A 85 4.10 2.15 -0.40
C ASN A 85 2.61 1.77 -0.29
N ASN A 86 2.05 1.93 0.90
CA ASN A 86 0.64 1.62 1.18
C ASN A 86 -0.22 2.88 1.35
N ALA A 87 0.36 4.02 1.73
CA ALA A 87 -0.40 5.28 1.89
C ALA A 87 -1.25 5.57 0.66
N GLY A 88 -2.53 5.90 0.86
CA GLY A 88 -3.43 6.20 -0.24
C GLY A 88 -4.82 6.59 0.20
N ILE A 89 -5.46 7.42 -0.60
CA ILE A 89 -6.84 7.87 -0.41
C ILE A 89 -7.79 7.26 -1.44
N ALA A 90 -9.05 7.20 -1.07
CA ALA A 90 -10.10 6.67 -1.93
C ALA A 90 -10.48 7.63 -3.07
N GLY A 91 -10.22 8.93 -2.91
CA GLY A 91 -10.74 9.94 -3.83
C GLY A 91 -12.27 10.05 -3.79
N PRO A 92 -12.85 10.87 -4.68
CA PRO A 92 -14.29 11.08 -4.76
C PRO A 92 -15.03 9.83 -5.26
N THR A 93 -16.33 9.78 -4.94
CA THR A 93 -17.29 8.83 -5.52
C THR A 93 -18.38 9.65 -6.20
N ALA A 94 -18.19 9.98 -7.48
CA ALA A 94 -19.08 10.81 -8.28
C ALA A 94 -18.93 10.51 -9.78
N PRO A 95 -19.93 10.83 -10.61
CA PRO A 95 -19.77 10.89 -12.06
C PRO A 95 -18.63 11.83 -12.46
N ILE A 96 -17.97 11.57 -13.59
CA ILE A 96 -16.78 12.32 -14.00
C ILE A 96 -17.06 13.83 -14.18
N GLU A 97 -18.25 14.19 -14.65
CA GLU A 97 -18.70 15.57 -14.84
C GLU A 97 -18.94 16.33 -13.52
N GLU A 98 -19.02 15.63 -12.41
CA GLU A 98 -19.18 16.18 -11.04
C GLU A 98 -17.89 16.18 -10.24
N THR A 99 -16.80 15.61 -10.79
CA THR A 99 -15.51 15.51 -10.11
C THR A 99 -14.67 16.75 -10.40
N GLU A 100 -14.21 17.44 -9.36
CA GLU A 100 -13.40 18.66 -9.48
C GLU A 100 -11.92 18.35 -9.75
N ASP A 101 -11.23 19.28 -10.46
CA ASP A 101 -9.79 19.16 -10.74
C ASP A 101 -8.95 18.99 -9.47
N GLY A 102 -9.34 19.66 -8.36
CA GLY A 102 -8.66 19.54 -7.07
C GLY A 102 -8.70 18.13 -6.51
N GLU A 103 -9.83 17.43 -6.63
CA GLU A 103 -10.00 16.04 -6.18
C GLU A 103 -9.14 15.07 -7.01
N TRP A 104 -9.01 15.34 -8.31
CA TRP A 104 -8.09 14.61 -9.17
C TRP A 104 -6.65 14.78 -8.73
N LEU A 105 -6.22 16.04 -8.54
CA LEU A 105 -4.85 16.36 -8.16
C LEU A 105 -4.50 15.76 -6.80
N GLU A 106 -5.36 15.90 -5.80
CA GLU A 106 -5.16 15.30 -4.48
C GLU A 106 -5.03 13.77 -4.55
N THR A 107 -5.94 13.12 -5.32
CA THR A 107 -5.91 11.66 -5.45
C THR A 107 -4.63 11.16 -6.12
N LEU A 108 -4.17 11.85 -7.17
CA LEU A 108 -2.93 11.49 -7.86
C LEU A 108 -1.70 11.84 -7.04
N ASP A 109 -1.71 12.96 -6.31
CA ASP A 109 -0.59 13.40 -5.49
C ASP A 109 -0.30 12.40 -4.37
N VAL A 110 -1.32 11.97 -3.64
CA VAL A 110 -1.15 10.96 -2.59
C VAL A 110 -0.83 9.58 -3.19
N ASN A 111 -1.65 9.09 -4.14
CA ASN A 111 -1.62 7.69 -4.56
C ASN A 111 -0.50 7.34 -5.54
N VAL A 112 0.04 8.33 -6.27
CA VAL A 112 1.05 8.11 -7.32
C VAL A 112 2.32 8.91 -7.03
N VAL A 113 2.20 10.23 -6.86
CA VAL A 113 3.37 11.09 -6.65
C VAL A 113 4.00 10.83 -5.29
N GLY A 114 3.19 10.53 -4.26
CA GLY A 114 3.67 10.10 -2.95
C GLY A 114 4.55 8.85 -3.04
N ILE A 115 4.17 7.86 -3.84
CA ILE A 115 5.02 6.66 -4.09
C ILE A 115 6.33 7.07 -4.79
N ALA A 116 6.28 7.99 -5.75
CA ALA A 116 7.48 8.46 -6.42
C ALA A 116 8.42 9.19 -5.46
N ARG A 117 7.90 10.03 -4.54
CA ARG A 117 8.69 10.73 -3.52
C ARG A 117 9.36 9.75 -2.56
N THR A 118 8.58 8.85 -1.94
CA THR A 118 9.12 7.86 -0.99
C THR A 118 10.16 6.95 -1.65
N THR A 119 9.91 6.54 -2.91
CA THR A 119 10.86 5.72 -3.67
C THR A 119 12.12 6.49 -4.01
N SER A 120 12.02 7.78 -4.37
CA SER A 120 13.18 8.62 -4.67
C SER A 120 14.12 8.74 -3.47
N GLU A 121 13.56 9.03 -2.29
CA GLU A 121 14.36 9.17 -1.05
C GLU A 121 14.91 7.81 -0.56
N ALA A 122 14.14 6.73 -0.68
CA ALA A 122 14.58 5.40 -0.30
C ALA A 122 15.62 4.78 -1.25
N ALA A 123 15.65 5.20 -2.52
CA ALA A 123 16.44 4.58 -3.58
C ALA A 123 17.93 4.41 -3.27
N PRO A 124 18.66 5.40 -2.71
CA PRO A 124 20.08 5.21 -2.38
C PRO A 124 20.29 4.07 -1.38
N HIS A 125 19.43 3.97 -0.37
CA HIS A 125 19.55 2.99 0.72
C HIS A 125 19.19 1.58 0.25
N LEU A 126 18.13 1.45 -0.57
CA LEU A 126 17.73 0.17 -1.15
C LEU A 126 18.78 -0.41 -2.10
N ARG A 127 19.56 0.46 -2.78
CA ARG A 127 20.65 0.06 -3.67
C ARG A 127 21.92 -0.34 -2.90
N ASP A 128 22.13 0.20 -1.71
CA ASP A 128 23.29 -0.14 -0.87
C ASP A 128 23.13 -1.53 -0.21
N GLY A 129 21.89 -2.04 -0.11
CA GLY A 129 21.57 -3.38 0.37
C GLY A 129 21.83 -4.47 -0.67
N ALA A 130 21.87 -5.73 -0.23
CA ALA A 130 22.11 -6.86 -1.15
C ALA A 130 20.84 -7.33 -1.90
N ASP A 131 19.66 -7.17 -1.29
CA ASP A 131 18.38 -7.72 -1.75
C ASP A 131 17.22 -6.74 -1.50
N GLY A 132 17.39 -5.47 -1.88
CA GLY A 132 16.38 -4.42 -1.69
C GLY A 132 15.03 -4.75 -2.36
N SER A 133 13.91 -4.34 -1.76
CA SER A 133 12.58 -4.56 -2.30
C SER A 133 11.66 -3.35 -2.19
N ILE A 134 10.80 -3.13 -3.19
CA ILE A 134 9.74 -2.11 -3.18
C ILE A 134 8.41 -2.79 -3.45
N ILE A 135 7.45 -2.58 -2.56
CA ILE A 135 6.10 -3.12 -2.65
C ILE A 135 5.10 -1.98 -2.72
N ASN A 136 4.41 -1.86 -3.82
CA ASN A 136 3.42 -0.82 -4.05
C ASN A 136 2.00 -1.38 -3.89
N ILE A 137 1.20 -0.82 -3.00
CA ILE A 137 -0.19 -1.25 -2.84
C ILE A 137 -1.07 -0.52 -3.86
N SER A 138 -1.42 -1.26 -4.93
CA SER A 138 -2.36 -0.84 -5.94
C SER A 138 -3.81 -1.25 -5.57
N SER A 139 -4.58 -1.73 -6.52
CA SER A 139 -5.93 -2.27 -6.34
C SER A 139 -6.43 -2.93 -7.63
N ILE A 140 -7.30 -3.92 -7.54
CA ILE A 140 -8.07 -4.38 -8.70
C ILE A 140 -8.98 -3.28 -9.28
N GLY A 141 -9.28 -2.22 -8.53
CA GLY A 141 -9.99 -1.05 -9.01
C GLY A 141 -9.28 -0.27 -10.12
N GLY A 142 -7.95 -0.46 -10.28
CA GLY A 142 -7.20 0.01 -11.45
C GLY A 142 -7.29 -0.92 -12.67
N LYS A 143 -7.60 -2.21 -12.45
CA LYS A 143 -7.59 -3.26 -13.48
C LYS A 143 -8.95 -3.56 -14.09
N ARG A 144 -10.03 -3.25 -13.39
CA ARG A 144 -11.41 -3.50 -13.84
C ARG A 144 -12.21 -2.19 -13.89
N PRO A 145 -13.34 -2.15 -14.64
CA PRO A 145 -14.23 -1.01 -14.61
C PRO A 145 -14.68 -0.67 -13.18
N TYR A 146 -14.56 0.61 -12.82
CA TYR A 146 -14.96 1.09 -11.50
C TYR A 146 -15.70 2.42 -11.66
N ALA A 147 -17.00 2.34 -11.94
CA ALA A 147 -17.85 3.50 -12.19
C ALA A 147 -17.84 4.47 -11.00
N ASN A 148 -17.94 5.76 -11.28
CA ASN A 148 -17.94 6.86 -10.31
C ASN A 148 -16.66 6.97 -9.45
N ARG A 149 -15.57 6.31 -9.84
CA ARG A 149 -14.29 6.27 -9.12
C ARG A 149 -13.10 6.55 -10.05
N THR A 150 -13.31 7.41 -11.06
CA THR A 150 -12.33 7.63 -12.12
C THR A 150 -10.97 8.11 -11.64
N PRO A 151 -10.82 9.07 -10.69
CA PRO A 151 -9.50 9.47 -10.17
C PRO A 151 -8.79 8.31 -9.46
N TYR A 152 -9.52 7.55 -8.64
CA TYR A 152 -8.98 6.39 -7.94
C TYR A 152 -8.52 5.30 -8.91
N ALA A 153 -9.37 4.92 -9.87
CA ALA A 153 -9.04 3.89 -10.86
C ALA A 153 -7.82 4.28 -11.69
N ALA A 154 -7.75 5.54 -12.14
CA ALA A 154 -6.60 6.07 -12.86
C ALA A 154 -5.33 6.05 -12.00
N SER A 155 -5.42 6.47 -10.73
CA SER A 155 -4.27 6.44 -9.81
C SER A 155 -3.74 5.02 -9.59
N LYS A 156 -4.64 4.04 -9.37
CA LYS A 156 -4.23 2.65 -9.10
C LYS A 156 -3.69 1.93 -10.35
N MET A 157 -4.19 2.25 -11.55
CA MET A 157 -3.53 1.83 -12.79
C MET A 157 -2.18 2.54 -12.98
N GLY A 158 -2.07 3.81 -12.59
CA GLY A 158 -0.80 4.56 -12.59
C GLY A 158 0.27 3.90 -11.71
N VAL A 159 -0.11 3.38 -10.53
CA VAL A 159 0.79 2.61 -9.64
C VAL A 159 1.35 1.38 -10.35
N ILE A 160 0.52 0.64 -11.11
CA ILE A 160 0.99 -0.52 -11.88
C ILE A 160 2.02 -0.10 -12.95
N GLY A 161 1.74 1.00 -13.68
CA GLY A 161 2.68 1.55 -14.65
C GLY A 161 4.00 1.98 -14.01
N LEU A 162 3.92 2.69 -12.87
CA LEU A 162 5.08 3.11 -12.09
C LEU A 162 5.90 1.91 -11.60
N THR A 163 5.25 0.87 -11.06
CA THR A 163 5.90 -0.37 -10.60
C THR A 163 6.74 -1.01 -11.70
N ARG A 164 6.20 -1.11 -12.92
CA ARG A 164 6.90 -1.72 -14.06
C ARG A 164 8.10 -0.88 -14.53
N ALA A 165 7.97 0.45 -14.51
CA ALA A 165 9.05 1.36 -14.85
C ALA A 165 10.18 1.27 -13.80
N LEU A 166 9.83 1.34 -12.51
CA LEU A 166 10.79 1.21 -11.42
C LEU A 166 11.49 -0.16 -11.42
N ALA A 167 10.78 -1.24 -11.71
CA ALA A 167 11.39 -2.57 -11.82
C ALA A 167 12.49 -2.62 -12.91
N ALA A 168 12.30 -1.89 -14.01
CA ALA A 168 13.32 -1.77 -15.04
C ALA A 168 14.50 -0.88 -14.62
N GLU A 169 14.24 0.20 -13.85
CA GLU A 169 15.28 1.12 -13.37
C GLU A 169 16.15 0.53 -12.26
N PHE A 170 15.57 -0.31 -11.41
CA PHE A 170 16.24 -0.90 -10.24
C PHE A 170 16.80 -2.31 -10.50
N GLY A 171 16.49 -2.90 -11.66
CA GLY A 171 16.86 -4.30 -11.95
C GLY A 171 18.35 -4.57 -11.95
N ASP A 172 19.18 -3.64 -12.47
CA ASP A 172 20.64 -3.78 -12.50
C ASP A 172 21.26 -3.68 -11.09
N ASP A 173 20.55 -3.04 -10.14
CA ASP A 173 20.94 -2.91 -8.74
C ASP A 173 20.48 -4.11 -7.88
N GLY A 174 19.73 -5.06 -8.47
CA GLY A 174 19.21 -6.24 -7.77
C GLY A 174 17.97 -5.97 -6.91
N VAL A 175 17.42 -4.74 -6.93
CA VAL A 175 16.21 -4.38 -6.19
C VAL A 175 14.96 -4.84 -6.94
N THR A 176 14.06 -5.55 -6.24
CA THR A 176 12.77 -5.96 -6.80
C THR A 176 11.70 -4.89 -6.60
N VAL A 177 10.81 -4.74 -7.56
CA VAL A 177 9.67 -3.80 -7.46
C VAL A 177 8.40 -4.49 -7.92
N ASN A 178 7.43 -4.65 -7.01
CA ASN A 178 6.16 -5.32 -7.31
C ASN A 178 4.97 -4.51 -6.81
N ALA A 179 3.82 -4.72 -7.43
CA ALA A 179 2.54 -4.20 -6.95
C ALA A 179 1.68 -5.35 -6.40
N ILE A 180 1.04 -5.12 -5.26
CA ILE A 180 -0.08 -5.95 -4.81
C ILE A 180 -1.36 -5.21 -5.19
N CYS A 181 -2.33 -5.94 -5.75
CA CYS A 181 -3.62 -5.42 -6.19
C CYS A 181 -4.75 -6.06 -5.37
N PRO A 182 -5.04 -5.56 -4.17
CA PRO A 182 -6.11 -6.11 -3.35
C PRO A 182 -7.47 -5.93 -4.00
N GLY A 183 -8.36 -6.90 -3.71
CA GLY A 183 -9.80 -6.80 -3.90
C GLY A 183 -10.48 -6.00 -2.79
N PRO A 184 -11.74 -6.28 -2.49
CA PRO A 184 -12.41 -5.74 -1.32
C PRO A 184 -11.85 -6.38 -0.05
N VAL A 185 -10.93 -5.65 0.63
CA VAL A 185 -10.28 -6.08 1.89
C VAL A 185 -11.20 -5.76 3.06
N GLU A 186 -11.35 -6.68 4.00
CA GLU A 186 -12.11 -6.46 5.24
C GLU A 186 -11.58 -5.26 6.02
N GLY A 187 -12.48 -4.56 6.71
CA GLY A 187 -12.16 -3.42 7.57
C GLY A 187 -13.02 -2.18 7.30
N ASP A 188 -12.74 -1.11 8.06
CA ASP A 188 -13.56 0.11 8.05
C ASP A 188 -13.59 0.81 6.70
N ARG A 189 -12.49 0.72 5.93
CA ARG A 189 -12.40 1.38 4.62
C ARG A 189 -13.43 0.82 3.62
N ILE A 190 -13.57 -0.50 3.52
CA ILE A 190 -14.54 -1.11 2.60
C ILE A 190 -15.96 -0.91 3.09
N ARG A 191 -16.18 -0.97 4.40
CA ARG A 191 -17.48 -0.66 5.01
C ARG A 191 -17.94 0.76 4.67
N ASN A 192 -17.07 1.76 4.84
CA ASN A 192 -17.34 3.15 4.44
C ASN A 192 -17.64 3.30 2.93
N VAL A 193 -17.02 2.49 2.07
CA VAL A 193 -17.32 2.48 0.63
C VAL A 193 -18.72 1.92 0.39
N PHE A 194 -19.08 0.82 1.03
CA PHE A 194 -20.43 0.22 0.93
C PHE A 194 -21.50 1.16 1.44
N GLU A 195 -21.28 1.82 2.58
CA GLU A 195 -22.20 2.81 3.14
C GLU A 195 -22.46 3.97 2.18
N LYS A 196 -21.42 4.56 1.58
CA LYS A 196 -21.56 5.64 0.59
C LYS A 196 -22.28 5.19 -0.69
N GLN A 197 -22.01 3.99 -1.15
CA GLN A 197 -22.69 3.43 -2.32
C GLN A 197 -24.15 3.12 -2.03
N ALA A 198 -24.46 2.59 -0.85
CA ALA A 198 -25.81 2.31 -0.39
C ALA A 198 -26.64 3.61 -0.26
N GLU A 199 -26.05 4.67 0.30
CA GLU A 199 -26.67 5.99 0.40
C GLU A 199 -26.98 6.56 -1.00
N ALA A 200 -25.99 6.53 -1.90
CA ALA A 200 -26.16 7.03 -3.26
C ALA A 200 -27.23 6.26 -4.08
N ALA A 201 -27.35 4.94 -3.84
CA ALA A 201 -28.32 4.07 -4.51
C ALA A 201 -29.69 4.03 -3.81
N GLY A 202 -29.79 4.49 -2.55
CA GLY A 202 -31.01 4.40 -1.74
C GLY A 202 -31.38 2.97 -1.35
N VAL A 203 -30.38 2.11 -1.12
CA VAL A 203 -30.54 0.68 -0.75
C VAL A 203 -29.87 0.38 0.59
N PRO A 204 -30.18 -0.74 1.26
CA PRO A 204 -29.43 -1.19 2.45
C PRO A 204 -27.97 -1.51 2.13
N VAL A 205 -27.07 -1.33 3.10
CA VAL A 205 -25.63 -1.63 2.96
C VAL A 205 -25.38 -3.10 2.62
N GLU A 206 -26.16 -3.99 3.22
CA GLU A 206 -26.09 -5.44 3.00
C GLU A 206 -26.40 -5.82 1.55
N ALA A 207 -27.23 -5.03 0.85
CA ALA A 207 -27.49 -5.27 -0.57
C ALA A 207 -26.27 -4.93 -1.43
N VAL A 208 -25.54 -3.84 -1.12
CA VAL A 208 -24.30 -3.47 -1.81
C VAL A 208 -23.20 -4.50 -1.54
N GLU A 209 -23.06 -4.92 -0.29
CA GLU A 209 -22.10 -5.96 0.08
C GLU A 209 -22.39 -7.27 -0.64
N GLY A 210 -23.65 -7.72 -0.65
CA GLY A 210 -24.07 -8.92 -1.37
C GLY A 210 -23.78 -8.84 -2.87
N GLU A 211 -24.08 -7.71 -3.53
CA GLU A 211 -23.75 -7.50 -4.94
C GLU A 211 -22.24 -7.58 -5.21
N VAL A 212 -21.42 -7.04 -4.30
CA VAL A 212 -19.94 -7.13 -4.43
C VAL A 212 -19.48 -8.57 -4.28
N LEU A 213 -19.95 -9.29 -3.26
CA LEU A 213 -19.61 -10.69 -3.02
C LEU A 213 -19.98 -11.59 -4.21
N GLU A 214 -21.15 -11.40 -4.81
CA GLU A 214 -21.58 -12.13 -6.02
C GLU A 214 -20.63 -11.94 -7.22
N THR A 215 -19.81 -10.88 -7.24
CA THR A 215 -18.80 -10.66 -8.31
C THR A 215 -17.50 -11.40 -8.07
N LEU A 216 -17.29 -11.97 -6.89
CA LEU A 216 -16.09 -12.68 -6.49
C LEU A 216 -16.21 -14.17 -6.83
N MET A 217 -15.09 -14.85 -7.09
CA MET A 217 -15.06 -16.30 -7.30
C MET A 217 -15.08 -17.06 -5.97
N ILE A 218 -14.47 -16.48 -4.94
CA ILE A 218 -14.61 -16.88 -3.55
C ILE A 218 -15.52 -15.84 -2.92
N ASP A 219 -16.66 -16.26 -2.41
CA ASP A 219 -17.75 -15.40 -1.88
C ASP A 219 -17.37 -14.85 -0.48
N GLU A 220 -16.19 -14.22 -0.39
CA GLU A 220 -15.63 -13.68 0.85
C GLU A 220 -14.79 -12.43 0.55
N LEU A 221 -14.83 -11.44 1.44
CA LEU A 221 -13.88 -10.33 1.43
C LEU A 221 -12.47 -10.87 1.69
N VAL A 222 -11.47 -10.16 1.22
CA VAL A 222 -10.07 -10.53 1.44
C VAL A 222 -9.66 -10.20 2.87
N PRO A 223 -9.18 -11.15 3.68
CA PRO A 223 -8.57 -10.84 4.96
C PRO A 223 -7.32 -9.97 4.76
N PRO A 224 -7.14 -8.87 5.52
CA PRO A 224 -5.97 -8.01 5.36
C PRO A 224 -4.64 -8.74 5.62
N GLU A 225 -4.65 -9.77 6.46
CA GLU A 225 -3.51 -10.62 6.76
C GLU A 225 -2.96 -11.33 5.50
N GLU A 226 -3.82 -11.78 4.57
CA GLU A 226 -3.37 -12.43 3.33
C GLU A 226 -2.61 -11.47 2.41
N VAL A 227 -2.98 -10.19 2.42
CA VAL A 227 -2.24 -9.15 1.68
C VAL A 227 -0.91 -8.87 2.36
N ALA A 228 -0.90 -8.83 3.69
CA ALA A 228 0.29 -8.61 4.49
C ALA A 228 1.31 -9.76 4.34
N GLU A 229 0.85 -11.01 4.39
CA GLU A 229 1.70 -12.20 4.17
C GLU A 229 2.33 -12.19 2.77
N LEU A 230 1.58 -11.77 1.74
CA LEU A 230 2.14 -11.63 0.40
C LEU A 230 3.20 -10.51 0.35
N ALA A 231 3.01 -9.41 1.09
CA ALA A 231 4.01 -8.34 1.16
C ALA A 231 5.31 -8.85 1.78
N VAL A 232 5.24 -9.58 2.90
CA VAL A 232 6.40 -10.23 3.53
C VAL A 232 7.08 -11.20 2.56
N HIS A 233 6.31 -12.03 1.85
CA HIS A 233 6.85 -12.96 0.85
C HIS A 233 7.59 -12.26 -0.29
N LEU A 234 7.06 -11.15 -0.81
CA LEU A 234 7.69 -10.40 -1.91
C LEU A 234 8.94 -9.63 -1.46
N ALA A 235 9.09 -9.35 -0.18
CA ALA A 235 10.30 -8.76 0.40
C ALA A 235 11.39 -9.79 0.66
N ASP A 236 11.03 -11.08 0.75
CA ASP A 236 11.98 -12.16 1.04
C ASP A 236 12.94 -12.39 -0.14
N SER A 237 14.22 -12.59 0.15
CA SER A 237 15.26 -12.92 -0.84
C SER A 237 14.94 -14.17 -1.68
N ASP A 238 14.12 -15.09 -1.17
CA ASP A 238 13.64 -16.25 -1.94
C ASP A 238 12.73 -15.84 -3.11
N SER A 239 12.18 -14.62 -3.09
CA SER A 239 11.33 -14.04 -4.14
C SER A 239 12.10 -13.14 -5.12
N ARG A 240 13.43 -13.04 -5.06
CA ARG A 240 14.27 -12.12 -5.86
C ARG A 240 14.07 -12.15 -7.37
N HIS A 241 13.45 -13.19 -7.92
CA HIS A 241 13.13 -13.30 -9.35
C HIS A 241 11.68 -12.88 -9.65
N VAL A 242 10.92 -12.41 -8.66
CA VAL A 242 9.60 -11.81 -8.82
C VAL A 242 9.78 -10.31 -8.83
N THR A 243 9.75 -9.68 -10.00
CA THR A 243 9.85 -8.22 -10.16
C THR A 243 9.02 -7.73 -11.34
N GLY A 244 8.53 -6.50 -11.29
CA GLY A 244 7.66 -5.90 -12.31
C GLY A 244 6.25 -6.49 -12.36
N GLN A 245 5.84 -7.26 -11.35
CA GLN A 245 4.54 -7.93 -11.32
C GLN A 245 3.46 -7.06 -10.64
N ASP A 246 2.21 -7.33 -11.01
CA ASP A 246 1.02 -6.76 -10.38
C ASP A 246 0.09 -7.90 -9.96
N ILE A 247 0.25 -8.35 -8.71
CA ILE A 247 -0.33 -9.59 -8.17
C ILE A 247 -1.67 -9.30 -7.50
N ASN A 248 -2.71 -10.03 -7.92
CA ASN A 248 -4.04 -9.87 -7.34
C ASN A 248 -4.20 -10.74 -6.09
N VAL A 249 -4.67 -10.12 -4.99
CA VAL A 249 -5.22 -10.79 -3.79
C VAL A 249 -6.67 -10.34 -3.68
N SER A 250 -7.62 -11.03 -4.31
CA SER A 250 -8.89 -10.40 -4.65
C SER A 250 -10.10 -11.34 -4.64
N SER A 251 -10.00 -12.52 -4.02
CA SER A 251 -11.07 -13.54 -4.07
C SER A 251 -11.58 -13.81 -5.50
N GLY A 252 -10.69 -13.64 -6.51
CA GLY A 252 -11.04 -13.80 -7.91
C GLY A 252 -11.79 -12.60 -8.53
N GLY A 253 -11.82 -11.45 -7.87
CA GLY A 253 -12.47 -10.23 -8.37
C GLY A 253 -11.79 -9.59 -9.59
N ALA A 254 -10.55 -9.98 -9.90
CA ALA A 254 -9.84 -9.71 -11.15
C ALA A 254 -8.82 -10.83 -11.41
N TRP A 255 -8.54 -11.13 -12.68
CA TRP A 255 -7.65 -12.25 -13.09
C TRP A 255 -6.63 -11.89 -14.17
N TYR A 256 -6.42 -10.62 -14.45
CA TYR A 256 -5.40 -10.12 -15.42
C TYR A 256 -4.66 -8.91 -14.85
#